data_59b92cefc58dc1a319da46ce146c6096
#
_entry.id   59b92cefc58dc1a319da46ce146c6096
#
_cell.length_a   1.000
_cell.length_b   1.000
_cell.length_c   1.000
_cell.angle_alpha   90.00
_cell.angle_beta   90.00
_cell.angle_gamma   90.00
#
_symmetry.space_group_name_H-M   'P 1'
#
loop_
_entity.id
_entity.type
_entity.pdbx_description
1 polymer ?
#
loop_
_entity_poly.entity_id
_entity_poly.type
_entity_poly.pdbx_seq_one_letter_code
_entity_poly.pdbx_strand_id
1 'polypeptide(L)'
;MMKLITEELLDTVTSQAKENSRLRMNYNFHASMDAPIHRLLNALEPGTYLPPHRHTDKEETYLVLRGSLLAFFYDDAGNVTDKVCLNPSEGKYGLEIPSNTWHSIIALESGTLFLKLKKAHISLYPQRIWLRGLLRLLIRKE
;
A
#
# COMPACT_ATOMS: atom_id res chain seq x y z
N MET A 1 22.76 -13.79 -0.26
CA MET A 1 22.82 -13.65 1.21
C MET A 1 21.43 -13.51 1.78
N MET A 2 21.16 -14.19 2.88
CA MET A 2 19.88 -14.12 3.59
C MET A 2 19.62 -12.71 4.13
N LYS A 3 18.37 -12.24 4.03
CA LYS A 3 17.94 -10.97 4.64
C LYS A 3 16.90 -11.27 5.72
N LEU A 4 17.06 -10.63 6.87
CA LEU A 4 16.12 -10.77 7.99
C LEU A 4 15.18 -9.57 8.04
N ILE A 5 13.93 -9.83 8.36
CA ILE A 5 12.97 -8.78 8.70
C ILE A 5 12.97 -8.66 10.22
N THR A 6 13.61 -7.62 10.73
CA THR A 6 13.84 -7.41 12.17
C THR A 6 13.18 -6.12 12.63
N GLU A 7 13.03 -5.96 13.94
CA GLU A 7 12.57 -4.70 14.53
C GLU A 7 13.45 -3.53 14.07
N GLU A 8 14.76 -3.73 14.01
CA GLU A 8 15.69 -2.70 13.56
C GLU A 8 15.41 -2.27 12.12
N LEU A 9 15.17 -3.23 11.22
CA LEU A 9 14.81 -2.91 9.83
C LEU A 9 13.49 -2.13 9.77
N LEU A 10 12.47 -2.57 10.51
CA LEU A 10 11.17 -1.89 10.54
C LEU A 10 11.31 -0.46 11.09
N ASP A 11 12.10 -0.28 12.13
CA ASP A 11 12.37 1.04 12.71
C ASP A 11 13.08 1.97 11.72
N THR A 12 14.05 1.44 10.98
CA THR A 12 14.79 2.20 9.97
C THR A 12 13.87 2.70 8.86
N VAL A 13 13.04 1.81 8.30
CA VAL A 13 12.12 2.18 7.22
C VAL A 13 11.05 3.15 7.72
N THR A 14 10.56 2.96 8.94
CA THR A 14 9.61 3.86 9.59
C THR A 14 10.19 5.26 9.78
N SER A 15 11.43 5.36 10.26
CA SER A 15 12.12 6.64 10.42
C SER A 15 12.27 7.37 9.10
N GLN A 16 12.63 6.65 8.05
CA GLN A 16 12.74 7.21 6.70
C GLN A 16 11.38 7.73 6.19
N ALA A 17 10.30 7.00 6.48
CA ALA A 17 8.95 7.44 6.11
C ALA A 17 8.57 8.75 6.80
N LYS A 18 8.88 8.88 8.10
CA LYS A 18 8.59 10.10 8.88
C LYS A 18 9.34 11.32 8.34
N GLU A 19 10.55 11.14 7.85
CA GLU A 19 11.38 12.21 7.30
C GLU A 19 11.07 12.52 5.84
N ASN A 20 10.36 11.65 5.15
CA ASN A 20 10.01 11.84 3.74
C ASN A 20 8.86 12.84 3.61
N SER A 21 8.93 13.73 2.63
CA SER A 21 7.89 14.74 2.39
C SER A 21 6.52 14.11 2.08
N ARG A 22 6.50 12.89 1.51
CA ARG A 22 5.27 12.16 1.23
C ARG A 22 4.82 11.25 2.37
N LEU A 23 5.55 11.22 3.49
CA LEU A 23 5.26 10.44 4.69
C LEU A 23 5.13 8.93 4.41
N ARG A 24 5.97 8.43 3.50
CA ARG A 24 6.03 7.01 3.16
C ARG A 24 7.41 6.62 2.67
N MET A 25 7.75 5.34 2.81
CA MET A 25 9.01 4.79 2.35
C MET A 25 8.85 3.31 2.00
N ASN A 26 9.48 2.89 0.90
CA ASN A 26 9.54 1.51 0.48
C ASN A 26 10.93 0.94 0.77
N TYR A 27 10.97 -0.34 1.15
CA TYR A 27 12.19 -1.14 1.19
C TYR A 27 11.98 -2.37 0.32
N ASN A 28 12.71 -2.47 -0.80
CA ASN A 28 12.52 -3.52 -1.79
C ASN A 28 13.44 -4.72 -1.52
N PHE A 29 12.86 -5.93 -1.51
CA PHE A 29 13.65 -7.17 -1.47
C PHE A 29 14.06 -7.64 -2.86
N HIS A 30 13.29 -7.28 -3.89
CA HIS A 30 13.64 -7.60 -5.28
C HIS A 30 14.84 -6.76 -5.74
N ALA A 31 15.69 -7.38 -6.56
CA ALA A 31 16.97 -6.78 -6.96
C ALA A 31 16.80 -5.63 -7.94
N SER A 32 15.76 -5.65 -8.77
CA SER A 32 15.47 -4.60 -9.74
C SER A 32 13.98 -4.54 -10.03
N MET A 33 13.54 -3.46 -10.67
CA MET A 33 12.14 -3.30 -11.10
C MET A 33 11.73 -4.33 -12.16
N ASP A 34 12.71 -4.97 -12.82
CA ASP A 34 12.47 -6.03 -13.81
C ASP A 34 12.27 -7.40 -13.18
N ALA A 35 12.48 -7.55 -11.88
CA ALA A 35 12.25 -8.80 -11.19
C ALA A 35 10.79 -9.26 -11.38
N PRO A 36 10.54 -10.55 -11.64
CA PRO A 36 9.17 -11.03 -11.96
C PRO A 36 8.20 -10.92 -10.80
N ILE A 37 8.69 -10.90 -9.56
CA ILE A 37 7.88 -10.73 -8.36
C ILE A 37 8.47 -9.61 -7.53
N HIS A 38 7.64 -8.62 -7.21
CA HIS A 38 8.01 -7.53 -6.32
C HIS A 38 7.61 -7.87 -4.89
N ARG A 39 8.57 -7.71 -3.97
CA ARG A 39 8.41 -7.99 -2.54
C ARG A 39 9.01 -6.79 -1.81
N LEU A 40 8.18 -6.07 -1.09
CA LEU A 40 8.64 -4.84 -0.45
C LEU A 40 7.93 -4.56 0.86
N LEU A 41 8.64 -3.88 1.74
CA LEU A 41 8.04 -3.26 2.90
C LEU A 41 7.58 -1.86 2.52
N ASN A 42 6.38 -1.49 2.98
CA ASN A 42 5.85 -0.14 2.86
C ASN A 42 5.62 0.42 4.24
N ALA A 43 6.34 1.47 4.60
CA ALA A 43 6.06 2.24 5.80
C ALA A 43 5.18 3.44 5.42
N LEU A 44 4.07 3.61 6.11
CA LEU A 44 3.12 4.70 5.89
C LEU A 44 2.87 5.42 7.20
N GLU A 45 3.01 6.75 7.18
CA GLU A 45 2.59 7.57 8.30
C GLU A 45 1.21 8.16 8.06
N PRO A 46 0.43 8.46 9.13
CA PRO A 46 -0.82 9.20 8.97
C PRO A 46 -0.58 10.51 8.21
N GLY A 47 -1.47 10.83 7.29
CA GLY A 47 -1.31 11.98 6.40
C GLY A 47 -0.72 11.64 5.03
N THR A 48 -0.19 10.43 4.84
CA THR A 48 0.22 9.96 3.52
C THR A 48 -0.98 9.95 2.58
N TYR A 49 -0.82 10.60 1.43
CA TYR A 49 -1.85 10.64 0.42
C TYR A 49 -1.58 9.62 -0.68
N LEU A 50 -2.49 8.65 -0.81
CA LEU A 50 -2.47 7.63 -1.86
C LEU A 50 -3.82 7.67 -2.57
N PRO A 51 -3.87 8.20 -3.81
CA PRO A 51 -5.14 8.26 -4.53
C PRO A 51 -5.63 6.87 -4.92
N PRO A 52 -6.95 6.70 -5.08
CA PRO A 52 -7.51 5.45 -5.55
C PRO A 52 -6.92 5.05 -6.91
N HIS A 53 -6.54 3.79 -7.02
CA HIS A 53 -5.93 3.24 -8.22
C HIS A 53 -6.29 1.75 -8.36
N ARG A 54 -6.01 1.19 -9.52
CA ARG A 54 -6.13 -0.25 -9.77
C ARG A 54 -4.99 -0.73 -10.65
N HIS A 55 -4.69 -2.01 -10.53
CA HIS A 55 -3.79 -2.72 -11.43
C HIS A 55 -4.64 -3.65 -12.30
N THR A 56 -4.53 -3.54 -13.61
CA THR A 56 -5.44 -4.22 -14.53
C THR A 56 -5.14 -5.71 -14.69
N ASP A 57 -3.93 -6.15 -14.40
CA ASP A 57 -3.43 -7.48 -14.73
C ASP A 57 -2.73 -8.21 -13.58
N LYS A 58 -2.81 -7.70 -12.37
CA LYS A 58 -2.15 -8.34 -11.24
C LYS A 58 -2.91 -8.16 -9.93
N GLU A 59 -2.72 -9.12 -9.06
CA GLU A 59 -3.20 -9.12 -7.69
C GLU A 59 -2.10 -8.56 -6.79
N GLU A 60 -2.51 -8.04 -5.64
CA GLU A 60 -1.58 -7.61 -4.59
C GLU A 60 -1.95 -8.27 -3.28
N THR A 61 -0.96 -8.71 -2.52
CA THR A 61 -1.16 -9.24 -1.17
C THR A 61 -0.49 -8.28 -0.19
N TYR A 62 -1.23 -7.87 0.84
CA TYR A 62 -0.75 -7.03 1.93
C TYR A 62 -0.77 -7.81 3.23
N LEU A 63 0.32 -7.77 3.97
CA LEU A 63 0.42 -8.34 5.31
C LEU A 63 0.96 -7.27 6.26
N VAL A 64 0.12 -6.84 7.22
CA VAL A 64 0.51 -5.81 8.19
C VAL A 64 1.41 -6.41 9.23
N LEU A 65 2.61 -5.85 9.35
CA LEU A 65 3.60 -6.27 10.34
C LEU A 65 3.55 -5.41 11.60
N ARG A 66 3.15 -4.14 11.46
CA ARG A 66 3.11 -3.18 12.56
C ARG A 66 2.05 -2.12 12.28
N GLY A 67 1.33 -1.66 13.32
CA GLY A 67 0.33 -0.62 13.18
C GLY A 67 -1.00 -1.11 12.62
N SER A 68 -1.72 -0.22 11.94
CA SER A 68 -3.03 -0.53 11.37
C SER A 68 -3.29 0.27 10.10
N LEU A 69 -3.96 -0.38 9.14
CA LEU A 69 -4.35 0.18 7.86
C LEU A 69 -5.85 0.16 7.70
N LEU A 70 -6.39 1.19 7.06
CA LEU A 70 -7.76 1.19 6.57
C LEU A 70 -7.71 1.13 5.05
N ALA A 71 -8.28 0.07 4.46
CA ALA A 71 -8.36 -0.11 3.02
C ALA A 71 -9.77 0.24 2.54
N PHE A 72 -9.83 1.03 1.47
CA PHE A 72 -11.08 1.42 0.81
C PHE A 72 -11.14 0.80 -0.57
N PHE A 73 -12.32 0.33 -0.94
CA PHE A 73 -12.61 -0.19 -2.28
C PHE A 73 -13.69 0.66 -2.92
N TYR A 74 -13.61 0.80 -4.25
CA TYR A 74 -14.50 1.71 -4.99
C TYR A 74 -15.05 1.03 -6.24
N ASP A 75 -16.20 1.51 -6.71
CA ASP A 75 -16.72 1.16 -8.03
C ASP A 75 -16.13 2.10 -9.10
N ASP A 76 -16.49 1.88 -10.37
CA ASP A 76 -15.99 2.69 -11.49
C ASP A 76 -16.47 4.15 -11.44
N ALA A 77 -17.56 4.42 -10.72
CA ALA A 77 -18.07 5.78 -10.53
C ALA A 77 -17.37 6.51 -9.37
N GLY A 78 -16.52 5.82 -8.61
CA GLY A 78 -15.80 6.40 -7.49
C GLY A 78 -16.53 6.31 -6.16
N ASN A 79 -17.61 5.54 -6.07
CA ASN A 79 -18.32 5.31 -4.82
C ASN A 79 -17.58 4.27 -3.99
N VAL A 80 -17.49 4.49 -2.67
CA VAL A 80 -16.92 3.50 -1.75
C VAL A 80 -17.89 2.31 -1.67
N THR A 81 -17.40 1.14 -2.04
CA THR A 81 -18.18 -0.11 -2.00
C THR A 81 -17.86 -0.95 -0.77
N ASP A 82 -16.66 -0.82 -0.24
CA ASP A 82 -16.23 -1.59 0.92
C ASP A 82 -15.12 -0.87 1.67
N LYS A 83 -14.97 -1.21 2.94
CA LYS A 83 -13.99 -0.63 3.84
C LYS A 83 -13.53 -1.70 4.83
N VAL A 84 -12.21 -1.93 4.89
CA VAL A 84 -11.62 -2.99 5.74
C VAL A 84 -10.51 -2.38 6.59
N CYS A 85 -10.58 -2.61 7.91
CA CYS A 85 -9.49 -2.26 8.81
C CYS A 85 -8.59 -3.48 9.02
N LEU A 86 -7.31 -3.31 8.75
CA LEU A 86 -6.28 -4.33 8.99
C LEU A 86 -5.49 -3.94 10.22
N ASN A 87 -5.63 -4.73 11.29
CA ASN A 87 -4.95 -4.51 12.54
C ASN A 87 -4.60 -5.86 13.18
N PRO A 88 -3.30 -6.22 13.26
CA PRO A 88 -2.90 -7.50 13.85
C PRO A 88 -3.39 -7.68 15.28
N SER A 89 -3.49 -6.60 16.07
CA SER A 89 -3.98 -6.69 17.45
C SER A 89 -5.47 -7.06 17.54
N GLU A 90 -6.21 -6.91 16.44
CA GLU A 90 -7.62 -7.29 16.32
C GLU A 90 -7.80 -8.59 15.53
N GLY A 91 -6.69 -9.27 15.19
CA GLY A 91 -6.74 -10.53 14.46
C GLY A 91 -6.97 -10.39 12.96
N LYS A 92 -6.81 -9.20 12.39
CA LYS A 92 -6.92 -8.94 10.96
C LYS A 92 -5.57 -8.54 10.41
N TYR A 93 -4.89 -9.49 9.80
CA TYR A 93 -3.47 -9.38 9.46
C TYR A 93 -3.21 -8.81 8.07
N GLY A 94 -4.07 -9.10 7.11
CA GLY A 94 -3.82 -8.70 5.75
C GLY A 94 -4.99 -8.98 4.83
N LEU A 95 -4.79 -8.72 3.55
CA LEU A 95 -5.79 -8.97 2.52
C LEU A 95 -5.12 -9.22 1.17
N GLU A 96 -5.86 -9.85 0.28
CA GLU A 96 -5.51 -9.95 -1.12
C GLU A 96 -6.45 -9.05 -1.93
N ILE A 97 -5.85 -8.16 -2.73
CA ILE A 97 -6.59 -7.26 -3.61
C ILE A 97 -6.63 -7.88 -5.00
N PRO A 98 -7.81 -8.26 -5.51
CA PRO A 98 -7.92 -8.83 -6.85
C PRO A 98 -7.46 -7.85 -7.92
N SER A 99 -7.09 -8.36 -9.09
CA SER A 99 -6.77 -7.53 -10.23
C SER A 99 -7.97 -6.65 -10.60
N ASN A 100 -7.68 -5.51 -11.19
CA ASN A 100 -8.68 -4.57 -11.70
C ASN A 100 -9.64 -4.01 -10.63
N THR A 101 -9.20 -3.97 -9.38
CA THR A 101 -10.01 -3.49 -8.25
C THR A 101 -9.53 -2.11 -7.79
N TRP A 102 -10.42 -1.12 -7.86
CA TRP A 102 -10.12 0.23 -7.36
C TRP A 102 -9.97 0.21 -5.85
N HIS A 103 -8.84 0.70 -5.36
CA HIS A 103 -8.55 0.71 -3.93
C HIS A 103 -7.63 1.86 -3.54
N SER A 104 -7.67 2.19 -2.26
CA SER A 104 -6.71 3.06 -1.59
C SER A 104 -6.54 2.62 -0.15
N ILE A 105 -5.46 3.08 0.47
CA ILE A 105 -5.17 2.76 1.88
C ILE A 105 -4.76 4.01 2.62
N ILE A 106 -5.05 4.03 3.92
CA ILE A 106 -4.52 5.04 4.83
C ILE A 106 -3.94 4.35 6.07
N ALA A 107 -2.89 4.93 6.63
CA ALA A 107 -2.37 4.53 7.92
C ALA A 107 -3.22 5.16 9.03
N LEU A 108 -3.65 4.35 9.99
CA LEU A 108 -4.44 4.82 11.12
C LEU A 108 -3.59 5.27 12.30
N GLU A 109 -2.33 4.83 12.36
CA GLU A 109 -1.41 5.20 13.42
C GLU A 109 0.02 5.32 12.91
N SER A 110 0.83 6.08 13.64
CA SER A 110 2.26 6.22 13.33
C SER A 110 2.98 4.89 13.48
N GLY A 111 3.97 4.65 12.64
CA GLY A 111 4.74 3.41 12.62
C GLY A 111 4.08 2.27 11.87
N THR A 112 3.01 2.53 11.13
CA THR A 112 2.35 1.51 10.32
C THR A 112 3.25 1.04 9.19
N LEU A 113 3.37 -0.27 9.05
CA LEU A 113 4.24 -0.89 8.06
C LEU A 113 3.66 -2.24 7.62
N PHE A 114 3.69 -2.50 6.32
CA PHE A 114 3.17 -3.75 5.78
C PHE A 114 4.07 -4.31 4.67
N LEU A 115 4.01 -5.62 4.50
CA LEU A 115 4.66 -6.32 3.40
C LEU A 115 3.69 -6.39 2.21
N LYS A 116 4.17 -5.98 1.04
CA LYS A 116 3.42 -6.06 -0.21
C LYS A 116 4.09 -7.07 -1.13
N LEU A 117 3.28 -7.95 -1.70
CA LEU A 117 3.69 -8.91 -2.72
C LEU A 117 2.85 -8.65 -3.97
N LYS A 118 3.50 -8.55 -5.12
CA LYS A 118 2.81 -8.39 -6.40
C LYS A 118 3.67 -8.86 -7.54
N LYS A 119 3.04 -9.30 -8.65
CA LYS A 119 3.77 -9.54 -9.88
C LYS A 119 4.37 -8.25 -10.41
N ALA A 120 5.57 -8.36 -10.96
CA ALA A 120 6.12 -7.30 -11.78
C ALA A 120 5.28 -7.15 -13.03
N HIS A 121 5.35 -5.99 -13.57
CA HIS A 121 4.64 -5.70 -14.78
C HIS A 121 5.58 -5.73 -15.98
N ILE A 122 5.16 -6.41 -17.04
CA ILE A 122 5.92 -6.57 -18.27
C ILE A 122 5.20 -5.93 -19.48
N SER A 123 4.27 -5.01 -19.25
CA SER A 123 3.52 -4.40 -20.36
C SER A 123 4.06 -3.03 -20.72
N LEU A 124 3.93 -2.66 -21.99
CA LEU A 124 4.28 -1.34 -22.53
C LEU A 124 3.26 -0.25 -22.14
N TYR A 125 2.19 -0.60 -21.45
CA TYR A 125 1.12 0.31 -21.08
C TYR A 125 1.13 0.62 -19.58
N PRO A 126 0.68 1.82 -19.16
CA PRO A 126 0.57 2.15 -17.74
C PRO A 126 -0.33 1.16 -17.01
N GLN A 127 0.17 0.61 -15.91
CA GLN A 127 -0.51 -0.43 -15.15
C GLN A 127 -1.39 0.09 -14.08
N ARG A 128 -1.07 1.28 -13.64
CA ARG A 128 -1.79 1.96 -12.60
C ARG A 128 -2.73 2.95 -13.26
N ILE A 129 -4.01 2.75 -13.09
CA ILE A 129 -5.06 3.65 -13.54
C ILE A 129 -5.54 4.43 -12.32
N TRP A 130 -5.65 5.74 -12.46
CA TRP A 130 -6.05 6.63 -11.39
C TRP A 130 -7.49 7.10 -11.54
N LEU A 131 -8.26 7.07 -10.45
CA LEU A 131 -9.64 7.53 -10.42
C LEU A 131 -9.67 9.02 -10.10
N ARG A 132 -9.68 9.85 -11.14
CA ARG A 132 -9.53 11.31 -11.01
C ARG A 132 -10.62 12.01 -10.19
N GLY A 133 -11.83 11.47 -10.14
CA GLY A 133 -12.95 12.09 -9.44
C GLY A 133 -12.83 12.10 -7.93
N LEU A 134 -12.12 11.11 -7.37
CA LEU A 134 -11.97 10.98 -5.91
C LEU A 134 -10.94 11.92 -5.32
N LEU A 135 -9.98 12.38 -6.12
CA LEU A 135 -9.02 13.39 -5.71
C LEU A 135 -9.71 14.64 -5.13
N ARG A 136 -10.82 15.05 -5.74
CA ARG A 136 -11.59 16.23 -5.32
C ARG A 136 -12.34 16.02 -4.00
N LEU A 137 -12.76 14.79 -3.72
CA LEU A 137 -13.51 14.46 -2.49
C LEU A 137 -12.59 14.32 -1.28
N LEU A 138 -11.37 13.79 -1.48
CA LEU A 138 -10.38 13.65 -0.41
C LEU A 138 -9.76 15.00 -0.04
N ILE A 139 -9.56 15.90 -1.01
CA ILE A 139 -9.03 17.25 -0.78
C ILE A 139 -10.07 18.17 -0.10
N ARG A 140 -11.37 17.94 -0.30
CA ARG A 140 -12.45 18.76 0.31
C ARG A 140 -12.75 18.41 1.76
N LYS A 141 -12.19 17.33 2.30
CA LYS A 141 -12.40 16.91 3.69
C LYS A 141 -11.29 17.38 4.64
N GLU A 142 -10.28 18.01 4.10
CA GLU A 142 -9.29 18.74 4.86
C GLU A 142 -9.72 20.21 4.98
#